data_b1f6d53f45b8b5a0495d6ba04f653bbd
#
_entry.id   b1f6d53f45b8b5a0495d6ba04f653bbd
#
_cell.length_a   1.000
_cell.length_b   1.000
_cell.length_c   1.000
_cell.angle_alpha   90.00
_cell.angle_beta   90.00
_cell.angle_gamma   90.00
#
_symmetry.space_group_name_H-M   'P 1'
#
loop_
_entity.id
_entity.type
_entity.pdbx_description
1 polymer ?
#
loop_
_entity_poly.entity_id
_entity_poly.type
_entity_poly.pdbx_seq_one_letter_code
_entity_poly.pdbx_strand_id
1 'polypeptide(L)'
;MNTKLRYASLGLLGAVGLYTGLWAYFAPTSWYANFPGLGLSWLPQLGPYNEHLSKDAGAMFLALAMPTLITLSSVRNTRLVQTTGAVWLVFNVLHFIYHVQHLAMYNTRDQVLNVVFLAALVLLAAVLLVPVLPGRRDDTR
;
A
#
# COMPACT_ATOMS: atom_id res chain seq x y z
N MET A 1 10.54 13.86 -10.60
CA MET A 1 9.57 12.77 -10.90
C MET A 1 8.41 13.28 -11.74
N ASN A 2 7.90 12.49 -12.69
CA ASN A 2 6.77 12.83 -13.56
C ASN A 2 5.43 12.84 -12.76
N THR A 3 4.57 13.85 -13.00
CA THR A 3 3.26 13.98 -12.36
C THR A 3 2.33 12.78 -12.61
N LYS A 4 2.40 12.17 -13.80
CA LYS A 4 1.63 10.96 -14.13
C LYS A 4 2.01 9.78 -13.22
N LEU A 5 3.31 9.62 -12.92
CA LEU A 5 3.78 8.58 -12.02
C LEU A 5 3.30 8.82 -10.57
N ARG A 6 3.25 10.08 -10.12
CA ARG A 6 2.67 10.43 -8.82
C ARG A 6 1.19 10.02 -8.74
N TYR A 7 0.40 10.37 -9.75
CA TYR A 7 -1.01 9.98 -9.81
C TYR A 7 -1.19 8.46 -9.79
N ALA A 8 -0.41 7.74 -10.60
CA ALA A 8 -0.49 6.29 -10.66
C ALA A 8 -0.12 5.63 -9.31
N SER A 9 0.99 6.06 -8.69
CA SER A 9 1.42 5.51 -7.40
C SER A 9 0.42 5.81 -6.29
N LEU A 10 -0.04 7.06 -6.16
CA LEU A 10 -1.05 7.45 -5.16
C LEU A 10 -2.38 6.74 -5.43
N GLY A 11 -2.81 6.65 -6.69
CA GLY A 11 -4.05 5.97 -7.06
C GLY A 11 -4.05 4.50 -6.68
N LEU A 12 -2.95 3.79 -6.97
CA LEU A 12 -2.79 2.37 -6.61
C LEU A 12 -2.72 2.17 -5.09
N LEU A 13 -1.91 2.97 -4.38
CA LEU A 13 -1.83 2.91 -2.92
C LEU A 13 -3.17 3.23 -2.26
N GLY A 14 -3.88 4.26 -2.75
CA GLY A 14 -5.21 4.62 -2.28
C GLY A 14 -6.24 3.51 -2.53
N ALA A 15 -6.22 2.89 -3.70
CA ALA A 15 -7.09 1.76 -4.03
C ALA A 15 -6.84 0.55 -3.12
N VAL A 16 -5.58 0.21 -2.89
CA VAL A 16 -5.21 -0.86 -1.94
C VAL A 16 -5.66 -0.53 -0.52
N GLY A 17 -5.43 0.72 -0.07
CA GLY A 17 -5.87 1.16 1.26
C GLY A 17 -7.37 1.10 1.44
N LEU A 18 -8.16 1.57 0.46
CA LEU A 18 -9.62 1.50 0.50
C LEU A 18 -10.13 0.05 0.41
N TYR A 19 -9.59 -0.73 -0.53
CA TYR A 19 -10.00 -2.13 -0.72
C TYR A 19 -9.79 -2.95 0.56
N THR A 20 -8.56 -2.93 1.08
CA THR A 20 -8.22 -3.68 2.29
C THR A 20 -8.95 -3.12 3.52
N GLY A 21 -8.95 -1.79 3.66
CA GLY A 21 -9.53 -1.13 4.82
C GLY A 21 -11.03 -1.32 4.95
N LEU A 22 -11.78 -1.11 3.88
CA LEU A 22 -13.23 -1.31 3.87
C LEU A 22 -13.58 -2.79 4.11
N TRP A 23 -12.90 -3.70 3.43
CA TRP A 23 -13.18 -5.12 3.57
C TRP A 23 -12.86 -5.63 4.98
N ALA A 24 -11.67 -5.33 5.51
CA ALA A 24 -11.25 -5.77 6.83
C ALA A 24 -12.11 -5.18 7.96
N TYR A 25 -12.55 -3.92 7.83
CA TYR A 25 -13.32 -3.26 8.88
C TYR A 25 -14.81 -3.67 8.87
N PHE A 26 -15.45 -3.69 7.70
CA PHE A 26 -16.89 -3.91 7.59
C PHE A 26 -17.30 -5.38 7.40
N ALA A 27 -16.38 -6.22 6.90
CA ALA A 27 -16.62 -7.64 6.72
C ALA A 27 -15.38 -8.48 7.16
N PRO A 28 -14.96 -8.38 8.45
CA PRO A 28 -13.68 -8.90 8.93
C PRO A 28 -13.53 -10.42 8.77
N THR A 29 -14.57 -11.20 9.01
CA THR A 29 -14.55 -12.66 8.82
C THR A 29 -14.35 -13.02 7.35
N SER A 30 -15.04 -12.34 6.44
CA SER A 30 -14.89 -12.54 5.00
C SER A 30 -13.50 -12.14 4.53
N TRP A 31 -12.97 -11.00 5.02
CA TRP A 31 -11.63 -10.55 4.73
C TRP A 31 -10.59 -11.56 5.19
N TYR A 32 -10.67 -12.01 6.43
CA TYR A 32 -9.75 -13.01 6.96
C TYR A 32 -9.75 -14.30 6.12
N ALA A 33 -10.92 -14.81 5.76
CA ALA A 33 -11.03 -16.08 5.03
C ALA A 33 -10.56 -16.00 3.56
N ASN A 34 -10.71 -14.84 2.90
CA ASN A 34 -10.61 -14.74 1.45
C ASN A 34 -9.59 -13.70 0.94
N PHE A 35 -8.85 -13.02 1.83
CA PHE A 35 -7.85 -12.04 1.40
C PHE A 35 -6.64 -12.74 0.75
N PRO A 36 -6.08 -12.21 -0.34
CA PRO A 36 -6.37 -10.95 -1.00
C PRO A 36 -7.48 -11.00 -2.07
N GLY A 37 -8.28 -12.02 -2.13
CA GLY A 37 -9.30 -12.24 -3.14
C GLY A 37 -8.83 -13.16 -4.26
N LEU A 38 -9.60 -13.26 -5.36
CA LEU A 38 -9.26 -14.05 -6.55
C LEU A 38 -9.02 -15.55 -6.26
N GLY A 39 -9.70 -16.10 -5.26
CA GLY A 39 -9.53 -17.49 -4.84
C GLY A 39 -8.28 -17.76 -4.00
N LEU A 40 -7.60 -16.72 -3.53
CA LEU A 40 -6.50 -16.81 -2.60
C LEU A 40 -7.00 -16.69 -1.15
N SER A 41 -6.25 -17.24 -0.19
CA SER A 41 -6.57 -17.20 1.23
C SER A 41 -5.26 -17.17 2.04
N TRP A 42 -4.76 -15.97 2.30
CA TRP A 42 -3.43 -15.79 2.89
C TRP A 42 -3.44 -15.64 4.41
N LEU A 43 -4.46 -14.98 4.96
CA LEU A 43 -4.48 -14.65 6.40
C LEU A 43 -4.62 -15.86 7.31
N PRO A 44 -5.43 -16.90 6.98
CA PRO A 44 -5.52 -18.11 7.79
C PRO A 44 -4.19 -18.85 7.96
N GLN A 45 -3.24 -18.63 7.07
CA GLN A 45 -1.90 -19.23 7.14
C GLN A 45 -1.05 -18.58 8.26
N LEU A 46 -1.37 -17.35 8.65
CA LEU A 46 -0.59 -16.57 9.62
C LEU A 46 -1.08 -16.72 11.07
N GLY A 47 -2.24 -17.34 11.29
CA GLY A 47 -2.77 -17.56 12.63
C GLY A 47 -4.30 -17.51 12.69
N PRO A 48 -4.91 -17.77 13.85
CA PRO A 48 -6.36 -17.82 14.00
C PRO A 48 -7.02 -16.43 13.82
N TYR A 49 -8.29 -16.47 13.42
CA TYR A 49 -9.10 -15.25 13.31
C TYR A 49 -9.18 -14.48 14.63
N ASN A 50 -8.99 -13.18 14.52
CA ASN A 50 -9.20 -12.22 15.61
C ASN A 50 -9.93 -10.99 15.05
N GLU A 51 -11.19 -10.80 15.48
CA GLU A 51 -12.02 -9.71 14.97
C GLU A 51 -11.45 -8.33 15.29
N HIS A 52 -10.97 -8.14 16.53
CA HIS A 52 -10.38 -6.87 16.97
C HIS A 52 -9.19 -6.50 16.08
N LEU A 53 -8.24 -7.43 15.91
CA LEU A 53 -7.08 -7.21 15.07
C LEU A 53 -7.46 -6.96 13.60
N SER A 54 -8.46 -7.67 13.07
CA SER A 54 -8.94 -7.47 11.70
C SER A 54 -9.50 -6.07 11.50
N LYS A 55 -10.33 -5.59 12.46
CA LYS A 55 -10.89 -4.24 12.42
C LYS A 55 -9.84 -3.15 12.62
N ASP A 56 -8.86 -3.38 13.48
CA ASP A 56 -7.73 -2.45 13.67
C ASP A 56 -6.89 -2.34 12.39
N ALA A 57 -6.60 -3.46 11.74
CA ALA A 57 -5.94 -3.45 10.43
C ALA A 57 -6.77 -2.68 9.39
N GLY A 58 -8.08 -2.91 9.36
CA GLY A 58 -9.00 -2.18 8.49
C GLY A 58 -8.98 -0.67 8.74
N ALA A 59 -9.09 -0.24 10.00
CA ALA A 59 -9.03 1.16 10.40
C ALA A 59 -7.68 1.81 10.03
N MET A 60 -6.57 1.09 10.21
CA MET A 60 -5.24 1.54 9.83
C MET A 60 -5.13 1.75 8.31
N PHE A 61 -5.61 0.82 7.49
CA PHE A 61 -5.60 0.98 6.04
C PHE A 61 -6.47 2.15 5.57
N LEU A 62 -7.63 2.40 6.22
CA LEU A 62 -8.46 3.58 5.95
C LEU A 62 -7.73 4.86 6.36
N ALA A 63 -7.01 4.85 7.49
CA ALA A 63 -6.20 5.98 7.93
C ALA A 63 -5.04 6.27 6.95
N LEU A 64 -4.46 5.26 6.30
CA LEU A 64 -3.46 5.42 5.23
C LEU A 64 -4.09 5.92 3.92
N ALA A 65 -5.30 5.48 3.60
CA ALA A 65 -6.01 5.93 2.40
C ALA A 65 -6.38 7.42 2.47
N MET A 66 -6.74 7.94 3.63
CA MET A 66 -7.18 9.33 3.80
C MET A 66 -6.15 10.36 3.31
N PRO A 67 -4.89 10.42 3.84
CA PRO A 67 -3.89 11.34 3.33
C PRO A 67 -3.57 11.11 1.85
N THR A 68 -3.73 9.87 1.35
CA THR A 68 -3.51 9.54 -0.05
C THR A 68 -4.55 10.20 -0.94
N LEU A 69 -5.84 10.16 -0.57
CA LEU A 69 -6.93 10.83 -1.30
C LEU A 69 -6.78 12.35 -1.27
N ILE A 70 -6.41 12.93 -0.12
CA ILE A 70 -6.12 14.36 -0.01
C ILE A 70 -4.95 14.73 -0.93
N THR A 71 -3.90 13.92 -0.97
CA THR A 71 -2.72 14.17 -1.80
C THR A 71 -3.04 14.07 -3.30
N LEU A 72 -3.95 13.17 -3.70
CA LEU A 72 -4.42 13.07 -5.09
C LEU A 72 -5.03 14.36 -5.61
N SER A 73 -5.76 15.12 -4.79
CA SER A 73 -6.31 16.43 -5.16
C SER A 73 -5.22 17.53 -5.24
N SER A 74 -4.04 17.30 -4.68
CA SER A 74 -2.95 18.25 -4.54
C SER A 74 -1.59 17.69 -4.97
N VAL A 75 -1.56 16.84 -6.01
CA VAL A 75 -0.38 16.08 -6.47
C VAL A 75 0.83 16.94 -6.83
N ARG A 76 0.63 18.24 -7.10
CA ARG A 76 1.71 19.21 -7.35
C ARG A 76 2.42 19.66 -6.07
N ASN A 77 1.80 19.49 -4.90
CA ASN A 77 2.43 19.77 -3.62
C ASN A 77 3.45 18.66 -3.28
N THR A 78 4.72 18.89 -3.59
CA THR A 78 5.78 17.92 -3.41
C THR A 78 5.94 17.49 -1.96
N ARG A 79 5.78 18.39 -0.98
CA ARG A 79 5.89 18.04 0.44
C ARG A 79 4.79 17.06 0.85
N LEU A 80 3.56 17.34 0.44
CA LEU A 80 2.41 16.47 0.75
C LEU A 80 2.59 15.09 0.13
N VAL A 81 3.02 15.02 -1.14
CA VAL A 81 3.33 13.75 -1.84
C VAL A 81 4.42 12.96 -1.10
N GLN A 82 5.51 13.61 -0.71
CA GLN A 82 6.61 12.96 0.00
C GLN A 82 6.21 12.50 1.40
N THR A 83 5.43 13.31 2.14
CA THR A 83 4.92 12.91 3.46
C THR A 83 4.02 11.68 3.34
N THR A 84 3.07 11.68 2.40
CA THR A 84 2.20 10.52 2.14
C THR A 84 3.03 9.30 1.73
N GLY A 85 4.02 9.48 0.85
CA GLY A 85 4.93 8.42 0.45
C GLY A 85 5.74 7.85 1.62
N ALA A 86 6.24 8.71 2.52
CA ALA A 86 7.00 8.28 3.70
C ALA A 86 6.13 7.45 4.66
N VAL A 87 4.88 7.87 4.91
CA VAL A 87 3.94 7.13 5.77
C VAL A 87 3.67 5.74 5.19
N TRP A 88 3.35 5.64 3.89
CA TRP A 88 3.18 4.37 3.21
C TRP A 88 4.46 3.51 3.20
N LEU A 89 5.62 4.14 3.03
CA LEU A 89 6.90 3.42 2.97
C LEU A 89 7.21 2.75 4.31
N VAL A 90 7.06 3.47 5.42
CA VAL A 90 7.29 2.90 6.76
C VAL A 90 6.39 1.68 6.98
N PHE A 91 5.09 1.82 6.70
CA PHE A 91 4.16 0.71 6.82
C PHE A 91 4.54 -0.47 5.91
N ASN A 92 4.73 -0.22 4.62
CA ASN A 92 4.99 -1.28 3.64
C ASN A 92 6.32 -2.00 3.88
N VAL A 93 7.37 -1.31 4.33
CA VAL A 93 8.67 -1.94 4.64
C VAL A 93 8.52 -2.88 5.83
N LEU A 94 7.91 -2.43 6.92
CA LEU A 94 7.71 -3.26 8.11
C LEU A 94 6.79 -4.46 7.80
N HIS A 95 5.74 -4.23 7.05
CA HIS A 95 4.80 -5.26 6.60
C HIS A 95 5.49 -6.28 5.68
N PHE A 96 6.28 -5.83 4.73
CA PHE A 96 7.07 -6.69 3.83
C PHE A 96 8.06 -7.55 4.62
N ILE A 97 8.82 -6.97 5.57
CA ILE A 97 9.75 -7.72 6.43
C ILE A 97 9.02 -8.83 7.18
N TYR A 98 7.87 -8.52 7.79
CA TYR A 98 7.07 -9.53 8.49
C TYR A 98 6.69 -10.70 7.58
N HIS A 99 6.17 -10.41 6.38
CA HIS A 99 5.76 -11.46 5.44
C HIS A 99 6.94 -12.29 4.92
N VAL A 100 8.09 -11.67 4.65
CA VAL A 100 9.30 -12.40 4.24
C VAL A 100 9.76 -13.38 5.31
N GLN A 101 9.66 -13.02 6.59
CA GLN A 101 9.99 -13.91 7.71
C GLN A 101 9.02 -15.08 7.86
N HIS A 102 7.81 -14.98 7.31
CA HIS A 102 6.75 -15.99 7.42
C HIS A 102 6.42 -16.69 6.09
N LEU A 103 7.26 -16.54 5.06
CA LEU A 103 7.02 -17.14 3.73
C LEU A 103 6.84 -18.66 3.77
N ALA A 104 7.52 -19.35 4.67
CA ALA A 104 7.42 -20.81 4.81
C ALA A 104 5.99 -21.31 5.16
N MET A 105 5.10 -20.42 5.61
CA MET A 105 3.69 -20.74 5.90
C MET A 105 2.84 -20.87 4.64
N TYR A 106 3.34 -20.43 3.48
CA TYR A 106 2.62 -20.39 2.21
C TYR A 106 3.13 -21.46 1.24
N ASN A 107 2.28 -21.89 0.32
CA ASN A 107 2.73 -22.67 -0.85
C ASN A 107 3.59 -21.79 -1.78
N THR A 108 4.38 -22.41 -2.67
CA THR A 108 5.35 -21.72 -3.53
C THR A 108 4.73 -20.62 -4.37
N ARG A 109 3.52 -20.81 -4.90
CA ARG A 109 2.81 -19.77 -5.68
C ARG A 109 2.53 -18.54 -4.83
N ASP A 110 2.00 -18.77 -3.64
CA ASP A 110 1.59 -17.70 -2.75
C ASP A 110 2.81 -16.98 -2.13
N GLN A 111 3.94 -17.68 -1.92
CA GLN A 111 5.22 -17.06 -1.55
C GLN A 111 5.65 -16.04 -2.60
N VAL A 112 5.67 -16.43 -3.87
CA VAL A 112 6.07 -15.53 -4.98
C VAL A 112 5.11 -14.35 -5.08
N LEU A 113 3.80 -14.60 -5.01
CA LEU A 113 2.80 -13.53 -5.08
C LEU A 113 2.93 -12.55 -3.91
N ASN A 114 3.13 -13.04 -2.67
CA ASN A 114 3.37 -12.18 -1.50
C ASN A 114 4.58 -11.27 -1.73
N VAL A 115 5.73 -11.84 -2.12
CA VAL A 115 6.95 -11.06 -2.35
C VAL A 115 6.73 -10.01 -3.44
N VAL A 116 6.14 -10.39 -4.58
CA VAL A 116 5.93 -9.48 -5.71
C VAL A 116 4.98 -8.34 -5.34
N PHE A 117 3.81 -8.66 -4.74
CA PHE A 117 2.83 -7.63 -4.38
C PHE A 117 3.37 -6.67 -3.32
N LEU A 118 3.98 -7.18 -2.26
CA LEU A 118 4.47 -6.34 -1.18
C LEU A 118 5.69 -5.52 -1.60
N ALA A 119 6.60 -6.09 -2.40
CA ALA A 119 7.71 -5.32 -2.99
C ALA A 119 7.20 -4.20 -3.92
N ALA A 120 6.17 -4.46 -4.71
CA ALA A 120 5.56 -3.44 -5.56
C ALA A 120 4.99 -2.28 -4.72
N LEU A 121 4.32 -2.55 -3.59
CA LEU A 121 3.82 -1.51 -2.68
C LEU A 121 4.95 -0.68 -2.06
N VAL A 122 6.07 -1.32 -1.68
CA VAL A 122 7.28 -0.62 -1.20
C VAL A 122 7.82 0.30 -2.29
N LEU A 123 7.93 -0.18 -3.53
CA LEU A 123 8.44 0.61 -4.67
C LEU A 123 7.51 1.77 -5.01
N LEU A 124 6.18 1.56 -5.00
CA LEU A 124 5.21 2.64 -5.23
C LEU A 124 5.31 3.75 -4.18
N ALA A 125 5.52 3.38 -2.92
CA ALA A 125 5.72 4.34 -1.84
C ALA A 125 7.07 5.06 -1.96
N ALA A 126 8.16 4.33 -2.24
CA ALA A 126 9.51 4.89 -2.38
C ALA A 126 9.61 5.89 -3.53
N VAL A 127 8.96 5.61 -4.65
CA VAL A 127 8.91 6.51 -5.83
C VAL A 127 8.33 7.88 -5.46
N LEU A 128 7.37 7.96 -4.53
CA LEU A 128 6.77 9.22 -4.10
C LEU A 128 7.76 10.15 -3.36
N LEU A 129 8.86 9.62 -2.84
CA LEU A 129 9.91 10.40 -2.17
C LEU A 129 10.83 11.11 -3.16
N VAL A 130 10.87 10.69 -4.43
CA VAL A 130 11.74 11.29 -5.45
C VAL A 130 11.28 12.72 -5.77
N PRO A 131 12.14 13.72 -5.61
CA PRO A 131 11.79 15.11 -5.92
C PRO A 131 11.49 15.30 -7.42
N VAL A 132 10.68 16.30 -7.73
CA VAL A 132 10.53 16.78 -9.11
C VAL A 132 11.79 17.53 -9.49
N LEU A 133 12.51 17.07 -10.50
CA LEU A 133 13.59 17.87 -11.07
C LEU A 133 12.98 19.15 -11.67
N PRO A 134 13.52 20.34 -11.37
CA PRO A 134 13.12 21.55 -12.05
C PRO A 134 13.30 21.35 -13.56
N GLY A 135 12.26 21.57 -14.33
CA GLY A 135 12.39 21.58 -15.78
C GLY A 135 13.51 22.56 -16.19
N ARG A 136 14.42 22.11 -17.06
CA ARG A 136 15.45 22.97 -17.66
C ARG A 136 14.70 24.17 -18.25
N ARG A 137 14.91 25.36 -17.69
CA ARG A 137 14.47 26.58 -18.36
C ARG A 137 15.25 26.64 -19.66
N ASP A 138 14.55 26.56 -20.77
CA ASP A 138 15.13 26.96 -22.06
C ASP A 138 15.37 28.47 -21.98
N ASP A 139 16.58 28.83 -21.58
CA ASP A 139 17.11 30.19 -21.75
C ASP A 139 17.47 30.37 -23.23
N THR A 140 16.47 30.36 -24.09
CA THR A 140 16.57 30.89 -25.45
C THR A 140 15.91 32.29 -25.45
N ARG A 141 16.69 33.29 -25.16
CA ARG A 141 16.48 34.68 -25.65
C ARG A 141 17.65 35.09 -26.50
#